data_ae45ff55aedd25f839c04a2eef69ef43
#
_entry.id   ae45ff55aedd25f839c04a2eef69ef43
#
_cell.length_a   1.000
_cell.length_b   1.000
_cell.length_c   1.000
_cell.angle_alpha   90.00
_cell.angle_beta   90.00
_cell.angle_gamma   90.00
#
_symmetry.space_group_name_H-M   'P 1'
#
loop_
_entity.id
_entity.type
_entity.pdbx_description
1 polymer ?
#
loop_
_entity_poly.entity_id
_entity_poly.type
_entity_poly.pdbx_seq_one_letter_code
_entity_poly.pdbx_strand_id
1 'polypeptide(L)'
;VLVDGAHAPGSIAVDLAAIGADWYAANLHKWAHAPRSCGILWSRPEHQATLHHPVVSWGSGRGFHAEFEHHATCDPTSYLAAPEGMALLREWDYNAVLAYMHSLAMEAGRVLTDQWKTTLDIPKDMRGAMITVPLPEDAGATTGDATRLRLSLLVDEGIEVQLHAWRGRLWARVSAQVYNDRSDIVR
;
A
#
# COMPACT_ATOMS: atom_id res chain seq x y z
N VAL A 1 3.44 -11.39 -17.22
CA VAL A 1 3.05 -11.25 -15.80
C VAL A 1 2.72 -9.79 -15.50
N LEU A 2 1.53 -9.52 -14.95
CA LEU A 2 1.17 -8.22 -14.36
C LEU A 2 1.40 -8.29 -12.84
N VAL A 3 2.13 -7.34 -12.31
CA VAL A 3 2.35 -7.20 -10.86
C VAL A 3 1.57 -5.99 -10.35
N ASP A 4 0.68 -6.23 -9.39
CA ASP A 4 0.05 -5.18 -8.59
C ASP A 4 0.97 -4.81 -7.43
N GLY A 5 1.70 -3.73 -7.60
CA GLY A 5 2.56 -3.12 -6.61
C GLY A 5 1.91 -1.96 -5.86
N ALA A 6 0.58 -1.91 -5.75
CA ALA A 6 -0.16 -0.77 -5.23
C ALA A 6 0.34 -0.22 -3.88
N HIS A 7 0.94 -1.06 -3.04
CA HIS A 7 1.49 -0.68 -1.74
C HIS A 7 3.02 -0.67 -1.69
N ALA A 8 3.72 -0.97 -2.78
CA ALA A 8 5.17 -1.18 -2.75
C ALA A 8 6.00 0.12 -2.75
N PRO A 9 5.78 1.11 -3.67
CA PRO A 9 6.59 2.32 -3.67
C PRO A 9 6.46 3.08 -2.35
N GLY A 10 7.58 3.32 -1.70
CA GLY A 10 7.66 4.02 -0.42
C GLY A 10 7.49 3.12 0.82
N SER A 11 7.11 1.83 0.68
CA SER A 11 6.99 0.90 1.80
C SER A 11 8.00 -0.24 1.79
N ILE A 12 8.51 -0.57 0.60
CA ILE A 12 9.61 -1.52 0.38
C ILE A 12 10.50 -1.01 -0.76
N ALA A 13 11.70 -1.53 -0.85
CA ALA A 13 12.56 -1.29 -2.02
C ALA A 13 11.96 -1.95 -3.26
N VAL A 14 11.86 -1.21 -4.36
CA VAL A 14 11.31 -1.70 -5.63
C VAL A 14 12.41 -1.66 -6.69
N ASP A 15 12.72 -2.81 -7.27
CA ASP A 15 13.58 -2.96 -8.43
C ASP A 15 12.78 -3.66 -9.54
N LEU A 16 12.32 -2.89 -10.52
CA LEU A 16 11.49 -3.39 -11.62
C LEU A 16 12.23 -4.42 -12.49
N ALA A 17 13.54 -4.28 -12.63
CA ALA A 17 14.35 -5.24 -13.38
C ALA A 17 14.44 -6.60 -12.67
N ALA A 18 14.66 -6.58 -11.35
CA ALA A 18 14.72 -7.79 -10.53
C ALA A 18 13.37 -8.49 -10.40
N ILE A 19 12.26 -7.72 -10.34
CA ILE A 19 10.88 -8.27 -10.31
C ILE A 19 10.59 -9.05 -11.59
N GLY A 20 11.10 -8.62 -12.74
CA GLY A 20 10.92 -9.32 -14.01
C GLY A 20 9.48 -9.32 -14.55
N ALA A 21 8.63 -8.37 -14.12
CA ALA A 21 7.26 -8.22 -14.60
C ALA A 21 7.22 -7.75 -16.07
N ASP A 22 6.15 -8.06 -16.78
CA ASP A 22 5.84 -7.48 -18.08
C ASP A 22 5.13 -6.14 -17.93
N TRP A 23 4.26 -6.04 -16.92
CA TRP A 23 3.57 -4.80 -16.50
C TRP A 23 3.62 -4.68 -14.98
N TYR A 24 3.77 -3.47 -14.50
CA TYR A 24 3.76 -3.15 -13.08
C TYR A 24 2.89 -1.91 -12.84
N ALA A 25 1.87 -2.05 -12.01
CA ALA A 25 1.00 -0.95 -11.61
C ALA A 25 1.16 -0.66 -10.12
N ALA A 26 1.27 0.61 -9.75
CA ALA A 26 1.45 0.99 -8.36
C ALA A 26 0.84 2.35 -8.02
N ASN A 27 0.72 2.64 -6.73
CA ASN A 27 0.23 3.91 -6.22
C ASN A 27 1.34 4.69 -5.51
N LEU A 28 1.56 5.93 -5.92
CA LEU A 28 2.49 6.84 -5.25
C LEU A 28 1.82 7.57 -4.08
N HIS A 29 0.49 7.70 -4.09
CA HIS A 29 -0.27 8.38 -3.04
C HIS A 29 -0.48 7.59 -1.75
N LYS A 30 0.04 6.35 -1.66
CA LYS A 30 -0.11 5.52 -0.46
C LYS A 30 1.09 5.66 0.49
N TRP A 31 2.30 5.40 0.00
CA TRP A 31 3.50 5.34 0.82
C TRP A 31 4.61 6.29 0.33
N ALA A 32 4.54 6.73 -0.93
CA ALA A 32 5.53 7.64 -1.50
C ALA A 32 5.15 9.13 -1.35
N HIS A 33 4.19 9.44 -0.47
CA HIS A 33 3.77 10.80 -0.10
C HIS A 33 3.28 11.68 -1.26
N ALA A 34 2.95 11.11 -2.40
CA ALA A 34 2.28 11.85 -3.45
C ALA A 34 0.82 12.19 -3.07
N PRO A 35 0.24 13.26 -3.59
CA PRO A 35 -1.19 13.53 -3.42
C PRO A 35 -2.06 12.40 -3.98
N ARG A 36 -3.29 12.32 -3.48
CA ARG A 36 -4.26 11.28 -3.91
C ARG A 36 -4.44 11.28 -5.43
N SER A 37 -4.80 10.11 -5.95
CA SER A 37 -5.00 9.81 -7.37
C SER A 37 -3.72 9.75 -8.21
N CYS A 38 -2.54 9.74 -7.59
CA CYS A 38 -1.29 9.51 -8.29
C CYS A 38 -0.93 8.03 -8.30
N GLY A 39 -0.90 7.42 -9.47
CA GLY A 39 -0.44 6.06 -9.73
C GLY A 39 0.59 6.04 -10.85
N ILE A 40 1.25 4.90 -11.01
CA ILE A 40 2.17 4.63 -12.10
C ILE A 40 1.78 3.33 -12.80
N LEU A 41 2.03 3.29 -14.10
CA LEU A 41 2.03 2.09 -14.91
C LEU A 41 3.40 2.00 -15.59
N TRP A 42 4.09 0.90 -15.35
CA TRP A 42 5.30 0.55 -16.07
C TRP A 42 5.04 -0.66 -16.98
N SER A 43 5.57 -0.63 -18.18
CA SER A 43 5.49 -1.71 -19.14
C SER A 43 6.85 -1.94 -19.78
N ARG A 44 7.21 -3.20 -19.99
CA ARG A 44 8.38 -3.55 -20.81
C ARG A 44 8.24 -2.93 -22.21
N PRO A 45 9.36 -2.48 -22.82
CA PRO A 45 9.33 -1.87 -24.15
C PRO A 45 8.64 -2.72 -25.22
N GLU A 46 8.85 -4.05 -25.19
CA GLU A 46 8.26 -4.99 -26.13
C GLU A 46 6.74 -5.10 -26.07
N HIS A 47 6.12 -4.67 -24.96
CA HIS A 47 4.66 -4.68 -24.76
C HIS A 47 4.01 -3.33 -24.98
N GLN A 48 4.77 -2.24 -25.10
CA GLN A 48 4.24 -0.88 -25.21
C GLN A 48 3.43 -0.67 -26.48
N ALA A 49 3.83 -1.31 -27.59
CA ALA A 49 3.14 -1.17 -28.89
C ALA A 49 1.70 -1.71 -28.89
N THR A 50 1.37 -2.61 -27.97
CA THR A 50 0.04 -3.24 -27.86
C THR A 50 -0.74 -2.77 -26.63
N LEU A 51 -0.16 -1.88 -25.83
CA LEU A 51 -0.79 -1.33 -24.65
C LEU A 51 -1.42 0.03 -24.98
N HIS A 52 -2.74 0.11 -24.88
CA HIS A 52 -3.50 1.30 -25.21
C HIS A 52 -4.17 1.89 -23.97
N HIS A 53 -4.27 3.21 -23.93
CA HIS A 53 -5.02 3.90 -22.88
C HIS A 53 -6.52 3.64 -23.09
N PRO A 54 -7.29 3.30 -22.01
CA PRO A 54 -8.73 2.99 -22.15
C PRO A 54 -9.59 4.20 -22.55
N VAL A 55 -9.07 5.42 -22.33
CA VAL A 55 -9.75 6.65 -22.74
C VAL A 55 -9.21 7.09 -24.11
N VAL A 56 -10.06 7.12 -25.12
CA VAL A 56 -9.73 7.63 -26.45
C VAL A 56 -9.59 9.15 -26.39
N SER A 57 -8.47 9.66 -26.85
CA SER A 57 -8.11 11.08 -26.77
C SER A 57 -7.23 11.51 -27.95
N TRP A 58 -6.73 12.73 -27.95
CA TRP A 58 -5.89 13.28 -29.01
C TRP A 58 -4.60 12.51 -29.29
N GLY A 59 -4.13 11.74 -28.32
CA GLY A 59 -2.97 10.85 -28.45
C GLY A 59 -3.26 9.50 -29.07
N SER A 60 -4.53 9.10 -29.23
CA SER A 60 -4.92 7.78 -29.69
C SER A 60 -4.36 7.46 -31.08
N GLY A 61 -3.77 6.27 -31.23
CA GLY A 61 -3.12 5.80 -32.45
C GLY A 61 -1.77 6.45 -32.76
N ARG A 62 -1.23 7.27 -31.87
CA ARG A 62 0.06 7.98 -32.06
C ARG A 62 1.21 7.34 -31.25
N GLY A 63 0.99 6.14 -30.74
CA GLY A 63 1.95 5.37 -29.96
C GLY A 63 1.80 5.54 -28.46
N PHE A 64 2.46 4.64 -27.71
CA PHE A 64 2.32 4.48 -26.26
C PHE A 64 2.44 5.80 -25.48
N HIS A 65 3.51 6.57 -25.68
CA HIS A 65 3.71 7.82 -24.95
C HIS A 65 2.59 8.83 -25.22
N ALA A 66 2.25 9.05 -26.50
CA ALA A 66 1.22 10.02 -26.85
C ALA A 66 -0.18 9.64 -26.31
N GLU A 67 -0.50 8.35 -26.28
CA GLU A 67 -1.76 7.86 -25.73
C GLU A 67 -1.84 8.03 -24.21
N PHE A 68 -0.74 7.81 -23.48
CA PHE A 68 -0.72 7.92 -22.03
C PHE A 68 -0.43 9.32 -21.50
N GLU A 69 0.25 10.16 -22.26
CA GLU A 69 0.50 11.57 -21.91
C GLU A 69 -0.73 12.46 -22.13
N HIS A 70 -1.58 12.09 -23.06
CA HIS A 70 -2.74 12.92 -23.47
C HIS A 70 -4.06 12.18 -23.38
N HIS A 71 -4.51 11.90 -22.17
CA HIS A 71 -5.74 11.15 -21.88
C HIS A 71 -6.93 12.03 -21.49
N ALA A 72 -7.19 13.08 -22.25
CA ALA A 72 -8.25 14.07 -22.08
C ALA A 72 -7.96 15.15 -21.02
N THR A 73 -8.91 16.05 -20.80
CA THR A 73 -8.80 17.11 -19.78
C THR A 73 -8.91 16.50 -18.38
N CYS A 74 -7.83 16.58 -17.64
CA CYS A 74 -7.77 16.10 -16.25
C CYS A 74 -6.93 17.06 -15.41
N ASP A 75 -7.05 16.98 -14.10
CA ASP A 75 -6.20 17.70 -13.18
C ASP A 75 -4.85 16.94 -13.02
N PRO A 76 -3.72 17.50 -13.50
CA PRO A 76 -2.42 16.86 -13.41
C PRO A 76 -1.71 17.10 -12.07
N THR A 77 -2.31 17.84 -11.14
CA THR A 77 -1.67 18.33 -9.90
C THR A 77 -1.01 17.20 -9.11
N SER A 78 -1.71 16.06 -8.95
CA SER A 78 -1.18 14.92 -8.20
C SER A 78 0.09 14.34 -8.82
N TYR A 79 0.16 14.30 -10.16
CA TYR A 79 1.33 13.78 -10.88
C TYR A 79 2.50 14.76 -10.81
N LEU A 80 2.22 16.06 -10.96
CA LEU A 80 3.24 17.12 -10.90
C LEU A 80 3.84 17.27 -9.49
N ALA A 81 3.06 17.00 -8.45
CA ALA A 81 3.51 17.06 -7.06
C ALA A 81 4.16 15.75 -6.56
N ALA A 82 4.02 14.64 -7.28
CA ALA A 82 4.59 13.35 -6.85
C ALA A 82 6.13 13.37 -6.65
N PRO A 83 6.93 14.06 -7.49
CA PRO A 83 8.38 14.17 -7.28
C PRO A 83 8.76 14.77 -5.92
N GLU A 84 7.97 15.70 -5.39
CA GLU A 84 8.21 16.32 -4.07
C GLU A 84 8.04 15.30 -2.93
N GLY A 85 7.01 14.46 -2.99
CA GLY A 85 6.85 13.36 -2.02
C GLY A 85 8.02 12.37 -2.05
N MET A 86 8.50 12.04 -3.24
CA MET A 86 9.68 11.17 -3.40
C MET A 86 10.97 11.87 -2.96
N ALA A 87 11.09 13.19 -3.15
CA ALA A 87 12.21 13.97 -2.66
C ALA A 87 12.27 13.98 -1.14
N LEU A 88 11.13 14.14 -0.47
CA LEU A 88 11.00 14.06 0.98
C LEU A 88 11.51 12.72 1.55
N LEU A 89 11.13 11.60 0.92
CA LEU A 89 11.64 10.29 1.32
C LEU A 89 13.16 10.17 1.19
N ARG A 90 13.76 10.78 0.16
CA ARG A 90 15.22 10.80 0.00
C ARG A 90 15.91 11.70 1.03
N GLU A 91 15.30 12.85 1.37
CA GLU A 91 15.78 13.77 2.40
C GLU A 91 15.81 13.09 3.78
N TRP A 92 14.83 12.25 4.09
CA TRP A 92 14.75 11.52 5.35
C TRP A 92 15.63 10.25 5.41
N ASP A 93 16.47 10.00 4.42
CA ASP A 93 17.15 8.72 4.21
C ASP A 93 16.15 7.58 3.96
N TYR A 94 15.88 7.33 2.69
CA TYR A 94 14.90 6.33 2.24
C TYR A 94 15.08 4.95 2.90
N ASN A 95 16.32 4.48 3.05
CA ASN A 95 16.58 3.19 3.65
C ASN A 95 16.28 3.18 5.16
N ALA A 96 16.59 4.27 5.86
CA ALA A 96 16.25 4.43 7.26
C ALA A 96 14.73 4.47 7.49
N VAL A 97 13.98 5.16 6.61
CA VAL A 97 12.51 5.19 6.63
C VAL A 97 11.95 3.79 6.45
N LEU A 98 12.40 3.03 5.45
CA LEU A 98 11.95 1.65 5.21
C LEU A 98 12.25 0.74 6.40
N ALA A 99 13.46 0.82 6.96
CA ALA A 99 13.87 0.02 8.12
C ALA A 99 13.03 0.33 9.36
N TYR A 100 12.74 1.62 9.61
CA TYR A 100 11.88 2.06 10.72
C TYR A 100 10.47 1.50 10.58
N MET A 101 9.81 1.72 9.44
CA MET A 101 8.45 1.25 9.19
C MET A 101 8.33 -0.26 9.29
N HIS A 102 9.31 -0.99 8.73
CA HIS A 102 9.36 -2.45 8.85
C HIS A 102 9.51 -2.90 10.31
N SER A 103 10.43 -2.30 11.06
CA SER A 103 10.65 -2.61 12.48
C SER A 103 9.40 -2.37 13.31
N LEU A 104 8.73 -1.23 13.11
CA LEU A 104 7.49 -0.89 13.81
C LEU A 104 6.34 -1.86 13.47
N ALA A 105 6.20 -2.26 12.20
CA ALA A 105 5.21 -3.27 11.79
C ALA A 105 5.48 -4.63 12.45
N MET A 106 6.76 -5.05 12.53
CA MET A 106 7.14 -6.31 13.20
C MET A 106 6.85 -6.25 14.69
N GLU A 107 7.14 -5.13 15.33
CA GLU A 107 6.81 -4.93 16.75
C GLU A 107 5.29 -4.97 16.98
N ALA A 108 4.51 -4.31 16.13
CA ALA A 108 3.05 -4.35 16.17
C ALA A 108 2.52 -5.79 16.07
N GLY A 109 3.00 -6.55 15.10
CA GLY A 109 2.62 -7.96 14.94
C GLY A 109 2.90 -8.78 16.20
N ARG A 110 4.08 -8.61 16.80
CA ARG A 110 4.47 -9.31 18.04
C ARG A 110 3.59 -8.89 19.22
N VAL A 111 3.45 -7.60 19.47
CA VAL A 111 2.68 -7.08 20.61
C VAL A 111 1.22 -7.55 20.54
N LEU A 112 0.60 -7.42 19.39
CA LEU A 112 -0.81 -7.79 19.22
C LEU A 112 -1.02 -9.30 19.31
N THR A 113 -0.16 -10.12 18.72
CA THR A 113 -0.29 -11.59 18.86
C THR A 113 -0.05 -12.06 20.29
N ASP A 114 0.92 -11.47 20.99
CA ASP A 114 1.18 -11.77 22.41
C ASP A 114 -0.02 -11.41 23.30
N GLN A 115 -0.64 -10.24 23.05
CA GLN A 115 -1.81 -9.76 23.80
C GLN A 115 -3.07 -10.56 23.49
N TRP A 116 -3.31 -10.85 22.22
CA TRP A 116 -4.52 -11.55 21.73
C TRP A 116 -4.40 -13.08 21.82
N LYS A 117 -3.23 -13.60 22.20
CA LYS A 117 -2.95 -15.05 22.24
C LYS A 117 -3.19 -15.73 20.90
N THR A 118 -2.81 -15.03 19.83
CA THR A 118 -2.89 -15.50 18.45
C THR A 118 -1.49 -15.74 17.88
N THR A 119 -1.38 -16.30 16.69
CA THR A 119 -0.09 -16.57 16.04
C THR A 119 -0.02 -15.94 14.66
N LEU A 120 1.14 -15.40 14.32
CA LEU A 120 1.42 -14.82 13.02
C LEU A 120 2.20 -15.82 12.16
N ASP A 121 1.48 -16.57 11.33
CA ASP A 121 2.04 -17.59 10.45
C ASP A 121 2.36 -17.00 9.05
N ILE A 122 3.23 -16.00 9.01
CA ILE A 122 3.73 -15.37 7.79
C ILE A 122 5.26 -15.37 7.86
N PRO A 123 5.98 -15.90 6.86
CA PRO A 123 7.43 -15.84 6.80
C PRO A 123 7.96 -14.41 6.98
N LYS A 124 9.08 -14.26 7.69
CA LYS A 124 9.62 -12.93 8.02
C LYS A 124 10.00 -12.11 6.81
N ASP A 125 10.51 -12.76 5.78
CA ASP A 125 10.90 -12.18 4.49
C ASP A 125 9.72 -11.76 3.60
N MET A 126 8.51 -12.18 3.95
CA MET A 126 7.26 -11.76 3.28
C MET A 126 6.53 -10.62 4.01
N ARG A 127 7.11 -10.08 5.07
CA ARG A 127 6.52 -8.99 5.85
C ARG A 127 7.11 -7.65 5.41
N GLY A 128 6.25 -6.66 5.22
CA GLY A 128 6.64 -5.28 4.87
C GLY A 128 6.28 -4.29 5.98
N ALA A 129 6.01 -3.04 5.59
CA ALA A 129 5.52 -2.00 6.50
C ALA A 129 4.05 -2.20 6.93
N MET A 130 3.35 -3.18 6.36
CA MET A 130 2.03 -3.62 6.79
C MET A 130 2.11 -5.02 7.38
N ILE A 131 1.38 -5.26 8.46
CA ILE A 131 1.23 -6.57 9.07
C ILE A 131 -0.25 -6.87 9.27
N THR A 132 -0.68 -8.08 8.91
CA THR A 132 -2.06 -8.53 9.14
C THR A 132 -2.05 -9.57 10.25
N VAL A 133 -2.74 -9.28 11.33
CA VAL A 133 -2.75 -10.06 12.57
C VAL A 133 -4.14 -10.67 12.78
N PRO A 134 -4.25 -11.97 13.09
CA PRO A 134 -5.54 -12.57 13.39
C PRO A 134 -6.04 -12.13 14.76
N LEU A 135 -7.32 -11.71 14.83
CA LEU A 135 -7.98 -11.41 16.10
C LEU A 135 -8.31 -12.71 16.87
N PRO A 136 -8.63 -12.61 18.17
CA PRO A 136 -9.24 -13.72 18.91
C PRO A 136 -10.48 -14.28 18.19
N GLU A 137 -10.78 -15.58 18.38
CA GLU A 137 -11.88 -16.25 17.66
C GLU A 137 -13.26 -15.69 18.03
N ASP A 138 -13.42 -15.19 19.24
CA ASP A 138 -14.64 -14.56 19.75
C ASP A 138 -14.88 -13.13 19.23
N ALA A 139 -13.92 -12.52 18.56
CA ALA A 139 -14.06 -11.18 17.98
C ALA A 139 -15.04 -11.14 16.79
N GLY A 140 -15.36 -12.29 16.21
CA GLY A 140 -16.29 -12.43 15.07
C GLY A 140 -15.66 -13.10 13.86
N ALA A 141 -16.48 -13.34 12.84
CA ALA A 141 -16.07 -14.12 11.66
C ALA A 141 -16.59 -13.58 10.31
N THR A 142 -17.50 -12.59 10.34
CA THR A 142 -18.18 -12.10 9.15
C THR A 142 -17.75 -10.68 8.79
N THR A 143 -18.01 -10.27 7.55
CA THR A 143 -17.80 -8.87 7.12
C THR A 143 -18.61 -7.88 7.95
N GLY A 144 -19.83 -8.30 8.40
CA GLY A 144 -20.65 -7.49 9.30
C GLY A 144 -19.98 -7.28 10.66
N ASP A 145 -19.33 -8.32 11.22
CA ASP A 145 -18.58 -8.22 12.47
C ASP A 145 -17.38 -7.28 12.31
N ALA A 146 -16.62 -7.42 11.21
CA ALA A 146 -15.49 -6.54 10.89
C ALA A 146 -15.94 -5.07 10.82
N THR A 147 -17.06 -4.80 10.14
CA THR A 147 -17.59 -3.43 10.01
C THR A 147 -18.01 -2.86 11.35
N ARG A 148 -18.75 -3.63 12.17
CA ARG A 148 -19.19 -3.18 13.50
C ARG A 148 -18.00 -2.87 14.41
N LEU A 149 -17.04 -3.79 14.49
CA LEU A 149 -15.87 -3.61 15.33
C LEU A 149 -15.03 -2.40 14.88
N ARG A 150 -14.79 -2.26 13.56
CA ARG A 150 -14.07 -1.10 13.01
C ARG A 150 -14.77 0.23 13.36
N LEU A 151 -16.08 0.29 13.23
CA LEU A 151 -16.85 1.50 13.55
C LEU A 151 -16.81 1.82 15.04
N SER A 152 -16.93 0.83 15.92
CA SER A 152 -16.78 1.01 17.37
C SER A 152 -15.38 1.53 17.72
N LEU A 153 -14.31 0.90 17.20
CA LEU A 153 -12.94 1.38 17.42
C LEU A 153 -12.75 2.83 16.94
N LEU A 154 -13.30 3.18 15.78
CA LEU A 154 -13.18 4.53 15.25
C LEU A 154 -13.93 5.56 16.08
N VAL A 155 -15.20 5.28 16.45
CA VAL A 155 -16.09 6.25 17.08
C VAL A 155 -15.84 6.35 18.58
N ASP A 156 -15.64 5.21 19.25
CA ASP A 156 -15.54 5.14 20.70
C ASP A 156 -14.10 5.34 21.18
N GLU A 157 -13.10 4.84 20.42
CA GLU A 157 -11.69 4.84 20.82
C GLU A 157 -10.81 5.75 19.97
N GLY A 158 -11.33 6.28 18.85
CA GLY A 158 -10.56 7.09 17.90
C GLY A 158 -9.47 6.30 17.17
N ILE A 159 -9.68 4.98 17.02
CA ILE A 159 -8.73 4.07 16.35
C ILE A 159 -9.25 3.71 14.97
N GLU A 160 -8.55 4.15 13.92
CA GLU A 160 -8.81 3.72 12.54
C GLU A 160 -7.89 2.56 12.18
N VAL A 161 -8.45 1.37 12.08
CA VAL A 161 -7.74 0.16 11.66
C VAL A 161 -8.57 -0.62 10.65
N GLN A 162 -7.91 -1.17 9.64
CA GLN A 162 -8.61 -1.99 8.64
C GLN A 162 -8.83 -3.40 9.16
N LEU A 163 -10.10 -3.82 9.23
CA LEU A 163 -10.51 -5.17 9.62
C LEU A 163 -11.07 -5.93 8.43
N HIS A 164 -10.72 -7.22 8.34
CA HIS A 164 -11.20 -8.13 7.30
C HIS A 164 -11.69 -9.43 7.88
N ALA A 165 -12.80 -9.96 7.35
CA ALA A 165 -13.24 -11.33 7.60
C ALA A 165 -12.58 -12.27 6.57
N TRP A 166 -11.83 -13.28 7.04
CA TRP A 166 -11.21 -14.27 6.19
C TRP A 166 -11.00 -15.58 6.93
N ARG A 167 -11.32 -16.70 6.28
CA ARG A 167 -11.21 -18.06 6.84
C ARG A 167 -11.89 -18.21 8.21
N GLY A 168 -13.09 -17.65 8.35
CA GLY A 168 -13.93 -17.83 9.55
C GLY A 168 -13.46 -17.03 10.76
N ARG A 169 -12.62 -16.01 10.61
CA ARG A 169 -12.19 -15.11 11.68
C ARG A 169 -11.91 -13.69 11.19
N LEU A 170 -11.77 -12.77 12.10
CA LEU A 170 -11.35 -11.40 11.79
C LEU A 170 -9.82 -11.26 11.79
N TRP A 171 -9.36 -10.36 10.97
CA TRP A 171 -7.96 -9.98 10.82
C TRP A 171 -7.83 -8.47 10.85
N ALA A 172 -6.88 -7.95 11.63
CA ALA A 172 -6.52 -6.55 11.67
C ALA A 172 -5.27 -6.30 10.82
N ARG A 173 -5.33 -5.33 9.92
CA ARG A 173 -4.16 -4.87 9.17
C ARG A 173 -3.61 -3.60 9.79
N VAL A 174 -2.47 -3.70 10.42
CA VAL A 174 -1.70 -2.57 10.93
C VAL A 174 -0.78 -2.06 9.83
N SER A 175 -0.78 -0.77 9.60
CA SER A 175 0.05 -0.08 8.62
C SER A 175 0.99 0.88 9.36
N ALA A 176 2.27 0.54 9.42
CA ALA A 176 3.27 1.34 10.09
C ALA A 176 3.84 2.37 9.11
N GLN A 177 3.66 3.66 9.40
CA GLN A 177 4.21 4.75 8.62
C GLN A 177 5.21 5.55 9.47
N VAL A 178 6.03 6.36 8.84
CA VAL A 178 7.09 7.15 9.49
C VAL A 178 6.59 8.08 10.60
N TYR A 179 5.33 8.47 10.57
CA TYR A 179 4.69 9.31 11.59
C TYR A 179 4.00 8.51 12.71
N ASN A 180 3.97 7.18 12.63
CA ASN A 180 3.48 6.32 13.72
C ASN A 180 4.62 5.97 14.66
N ASP A 181 4.26 5.67 15.91
CA ASP A 181 5.19 5.16 16.91
C ASP A 181 4.59 4.01 17.72
N ARG A 182 5.35 3.53 18.71
CA ARG A 182 4.92 2.43 19.57
C ARG A 182 3.64 2.76 20.36
N SER A 183 3.40 4.02 20.70
CA SER A 183 2.21 4.40 21.49
C SER A 183 0.92 4.20 20.71
N ASP A 184 0.96 4.32 19.36
CA ASP A 184 -0.17 4.02 18.50
C ASP A 184 -0.55 2.53 18.50
N ILE A 185 0.44 1.65 18.75
CA ILE A 185 0.25 0.19 18.71
C ILE A 185 -0.31 -0.36 20.02
N VAL A 186 0.07 0.22 21.15
CA VAL A 186 -0.31 -0.27 22.49
C VAL A 186 -1.57 0.39 23.05
N ARG A 187 -2.15 1.32 22.32
CA ARG A 187 -3.40 1.99 22.64
C ARG A 187 -4.58 1.07 22.37
#